data_ccbfa46a6306d38bf8c4d795d8ccb175
#
_entry.id   ccbfa46a6306d38bf8c4d795d8ccb175
#
_cell.length_a   1.000
_cell.length_b   1.000
_cell.length_c   1.000
_cell.angle_alpha   90.00
_cell.angle_beta   90.00
_cell.angle_gamma   90.00
#
_symmetry.space_group_name_H-M   'P 1'
#
loop_
_entity.id
_entity.type
_entity.pdbx_description
1 polymer ?
#
loop_
_entity_poly.entity_id
_entity_poly.type
_entity_poly.pdbx_seq_one_letter_code
_entity_poly.pdbx_strand_id
1 'polypeptide(L)'
;MTALAVAPVTAKDATPSKWLVFLHGILGSGANWRTFARQFVAAKPEWGALLVDLRLHGDSQGFAPPHTLEAVARDIVEALPTVTGGAPVRAVLGHSFGGKVGIELARQLAASPNGPLDQLIVVDSTPGPRPDHRGSSNVRHIVELLMQLPPEFPDRTAFTAWVEERGVNRPIAMWLAMNVRPVPNTTRFEFRLDVPSIRTMMDDYFVQDLWPVLENPPGHMATHLIAGGSSEVLEAADLERGRTLAGTTVDVVPNAGHWVHVDAPDTLRELVLGYLGG
;
A
#
# COMPACT_ATOMS: atom_id res chain seq x y z
N MET A 1 7.90 -16.05 -16.57
CA MET A 1 8.04 -14.63 -16.16
C MET A 1 7.29 -14.47 -14.86
N THR A 2 7.87 -13.80 -13.89
CA THR A 2 7.20 -13.47 -12.63
C THR A 2 6.14 -12.41 -12.94
N ALA A 3 4.91 -12.65 -12.55
CA ALA A 3 3.79 -11.73 -12.80
C ALA A 3 3.32 -11.13 -11.47
N LEU A 4 2.92 -9.86 -11.52
CA LEU A 4 2.31 -9.19 -10.39
C LEU A 4 0.88 -9.73 -10.18
N ALA A 5 0.56 -10.14 -8.96
CA ALA A 5 -0.78 -10.57 -8.61
C ALA A 5 -1.68 -9.35 -8.39
N VAL A 6 -2.73 -9.25 -9.19
CA VAL A 6 -3.72 -8.18 -9.12
C VAL A 6 -5.11 -8.80 -9.10
N ALA A 7 -5.89 -8.48 -8.09
CA ALA A 7 -7.27 -8.95 -7.96
C ALA A 7 -8.26 -7.83 -8.30
N PRO A 8 -8.96 -7.90 -9.43
CA PRO A 8 -10.00 -6.93 -9.76
C PRO A 8 -11.26 -7.17 -8.90
N VAL A 9 -11.88 -6.08 -8.49
CA VAL A 9 -13.18 -6.04 -7.80
C VAL A 9 -14.08 -5.08 -8.55
N THR A 10 -15.27 -5.53 -8.93
CA THR A 10 -16.29 -4.72 -9.59
C THR A 10 -17.62 -4.85 -8.88
N ALA A 11 -18.52 -3.90 -9.06
CA ALA A 11 -19.90 -4.07 -8.66
C ALA A 11 -20.55 -5.21 -9.48
N LYS A 12 -21.57 -5.83 -8.90
CA LYS A 12 -22.29 -6.93 -9.56
C LYS A 12 -22.84 -6.46 -10.92
N ASP A 13 -22.58 -7.24 -11.94
CA ASP A 13 -23.06 -7.00 -13.32
C ASP A 13 -22.62 -5.65 -13.94
N ALA A 14 -21.61 -4.97 -13.35
CA ALA A 14 -21.06 -3.73 -13.85
C ALA A 14 -19.76 -3.96 -14.64
N THR A 15 -19.61 -3.17 -15.73
CA THR A 15 -18.35 -3.03 -16.46
C THR A 15 -17.77 -1.66 -16.11
N PRO A 16 -16.66 -1.59 -15.39
CA PRO A 16 -16.09 -0.31 -14.99
C PRO A 16 -15.56 0.46 -16.19
N SER A 17 -15.78 1.76 -16.21
CA SER A 17 -15.21 2.68 -17.20
C SER A 17 -13.85 3.24 -16.81
N LYS A 18 -13.46 3.06 -15.54
CA LYS A 18 -12.20 3.53 -14.94
C LYS A 18 -11.85 2.74 -13.69
N TRP A 19 -10.56 2.78 -13.30
CA TRP A 19 -10.04 1.98 -12.19
C TRP A 19 -9.42 2.84 -11.09
N LEU A 20 -9.63 2.40 -9.84
CA LEU A 20 -8.88 2.81 -8.65
C LEU A 20 -7.94 1.66 -8.25
N VAL A 21 -6.64 1.95 -8.18
CA VAL A 21 -5.62 1.00 -7.71
C VAL A 21 -5.44 1.15 -6.20
N PHE A 22 -5.50 0.04 -5.47
CA PHE A 22 -5.26 -0.03 -4.03
C PHE A 22 -3.89 -0.66 -3.75
N LEU A 23 -3.04 0.08 -3.02
CA LEU A 23 -1.69 -0.32 -2.64
C LEU A 23 -1.60 -0.47 -1.12
N HIS A 24 -1.19 -1.65 -0.68
CA HIS A 24 -1.05 -1.97 0.75
C HIS A 24 0.30 -1.48 1.31
N GLY A 25 0.39 -1.41 2.65
CA GLY A 25 1.64 -1.14 3.36
C GLY A 25 2.61 -2.32 3.34
N ILE A 26 3.86 -2.08 3.75
CA ILE A 26 4.89 -3.12 3.86
C ILE A 26 4.37 -4.29 4.71
N LEU A 27 4.75 -5.54 4.36
CA LEU A 27 4.30 -6.80 4.98
C LEU A 27 2.80 -7.12 4.81
N GLY A 28 2.03 -6.28 4.11
CA GLY A 28 0.62 -6.48 3.81
C GLY A 28 0.37 -7.28 2.53
N SER A 29 -0.86 -7.18 2.04
CA SER A 29 -1.29 -7.69 0.73
C SER A 29 -2.52 -6.93 0.24
N GLY A 30 -2.88 -7.08 -1.02
CA GLY A 30 -4.11 -6.51 -1.60
C GLY A 30 -5.38 -6.92 -0.85
N ALA A 31 -5.35 -8.08 -0.17
CA ALA A 31 -6.46 -8.55 0.65
C ALA A 31 -6.82 -7.61 1.81
N ASN A 32 -5.89 -6.77 2.28
CA ASN A 32 -6.16 -5.77 3.31
C ASN A 32 -7.25 -4.78 2.88
N TRP A 33 -7.37 -4.51 1.58
CA TRP A 33 -8.33 -3.59 1.00
C TRP A 33 -9.63 -4.22 0.54
N ARG A 34 -9.78 -5.56 0.62
CA ARG A 34 -10.90 -6.28 0.00
C ARG A 34 -12.29 -5.80 0.43
N THR A 35 -12.49 -5.62 1.73
CA THR A 35 -13.78 -5.15 2.27
C THR A 35 -14.06 -3.72 1.84
N PHE A 36 -13.07 -2.84 1.97
CA PHE A 36 -13.17 -1.45 1.54
C PHE A 36 -13.49 -1.33 0.04
N ALA A 37 -12.76 -2.06 -0.80
CA ALA A 37 -12.96 -2.05 -2.25
C ALA A 37 -14.37 -2.53 -2.66
N ARG A 38 -14.90 -3.57 -2.00
CA ARG A 38 -16.28 -4.03 -2.25
C ARG A 38 -17.31 -2.97 -1.90
N GLN A 39 -17.15 -2.27 -0.79
CA GLN A 39 -18.03 -1.17 -0.39
C GLN A 39 -17.91 0.01 -1.34
N PHE A 40 -16.67 0.33 -1.77
CA PHE A 40 -16.40 1.40 -2.72
C PHE A 40 -17.08 1.16 -4.06
N VAL A 41 -16.86 0.00 -4.71
CA VAL A 41 -17.46 -0.28 -6.03
C VAL A 41 -18.99 -0.43 -5.95
N ALA A 42 -19.54 -0.83 -4.81
CA ALA A 42 -20.98 -0.85 -4.60
C ALA A 42 -21.58 0.57 -4.59
N ALA A 43 -20.85 1.56 -4.05
CA ALA A 43 -21.24 2.96 -4.03
C ALA A 43 -20.95 3.70 -5.34
N LYS A 44 -19.95 3.23 -6.10
CA LYS A 44 -19.44 3.84 -7.35
C LYS A 44 -19.30 2.77 -8.44
N PRO A 45 -20.41 2.22 -9.01
CA PRO A 45 -20.36 1.08 -9.92
C PRO A 45 -19.68 1.36 -11.27
N GLU A 46 -19.48 2.62 -11.63
CA GLU A 46 -18.67 3.05 -12.78
C GLU A 46 -17.16 2.87 -12.57
N TRP A 47 -16.72 2.66 -11.33
CA TRP A 47 -15.35 2.35 -10.97
C TRP A 47 -15.15 0.84 -10.77
N GLY A 48 -13.98 0.36 -11.20
CA GLY A 48 -13.43 -0.88 -10.70
C GLY A 48 -12.33 -0.61 -9.68
N ALA A 49 -12.04 -1.58 -8.82
CA ALA A 49 -10.93 -1.55 -7.88
C ALA A 49 -9.91 -2.64 -8.21
N LEU A 50 -8.63 -2.29 -8.28
CA LEU A 50 -7.53 -3.23 -8.48
C LEU A 50 -6.77 -3.37 -7.16
N LEU A 51 -6.85 -4.54 -6.54
CA LEU A 51 -6.12 -4.88 -5.32
C LEU A 51 -4.79 -5.50 -5.70
N VAL A 52 -3.70 -4.77 -5.52
CA VAL A 52 -2.36 -5.20 -5.93
C VAL A 52 -1.64 -5.85 -4.76
N ASP A 53 -1.13 -7.06 -4.96
CA ASP A 53 -0.05 -7.57 -4.13
C ASP A 53 1.26 -6.99 -4.67
N LEU A 54 1.89 -6.09 -3.93
CA LEU A 54 3.17 -5.50 -4.35
C LEU A 54 4.24 -6.59 -4.48
N ARG A 55 5.28 -6.38 -5.31
CA ARG A 55 6.38 -7.36 -5.43
C ARG A 55 6.85 -7.86 -4.07
N LEU A 56 7.18 -9.14 -3.96
CA LEU A 56 7.59 -9.87 -2.74
C LEU A 56 6.49 -10.01 -1.68
N HIS A 57 5.27 -9.54 -1.93
CA HIS A 57 4.14 -9.64 -1.01
C HIS A 57 3.03 -10.53 -1.60
N GLY A 58 2.17 -11.05 -0.72
CA GLY A 58 1.03 -11.85 -1.13
C GLY A 58 1.41 -12.97 -2.12
N ASP A 59 0.78 -12.98 -3.29
CA ASP A 59 1.05 -13.92 -4.38
C ASP A 59 2.05 -13.40 -5.42
N SER A 60 2.59 -12.18 -5.24
CA SER A 60 3.62 -11.56 -6.08
C SER A 60 5.04 -11.93 -5.62
N GLN A 61 5.42 -13.19 -5.77
CA GLN A 61 6.70 -13.72 -5.30
C GLN A 61 7.73 -13.91 -6.42
N GLY A 62 9.03 -14.02 -6.04
CA GLY A 62 10.10 -14.41 -6.98
C GLY A 62 10.60 -13.29 -7.89
N PHE A 63 10.36 -12.03 -7.57
CA PHE A 63 10.90 -10.88 -8.31
C PHE A 63 12.40 -10.74 -8.07
N ALA A 64 13.14 -10.52 -9.16
CA ALA A 64 14.57 -10.22 -9.10
C ALA A 64 14.82 -8.75 -8.69
N PRO A 65 15.97 -8.44 -8.06
CA PRO A 65 16.36 -7.05 -7.81
C PRO A 65 16.46 -6.23 -9.11
N PRO A 66 16.39 -4.89 -9.02
CA PRO A 66 16.41 -4.09 -7.80
C PRO A 66 15.05 -4.05 -7.09
N HIS A 67 15.08 -3.96 -5.74
CA HIS A 67 13.88 -3.83 -4.92
C HIS A 67 13.75 -2.37 -4.46
N THR A 68 13.35 -1.49 -5.38
CA THR A 68 13.18 -0.05 -5.19
C THR A 68 11.74 0.37 -5.41
N LEU A 69 11.33 1.55 -4.93
CA LEU A 69 10.00 2.12 -5.21
C LEU A 69 9.74 2.22 -6.71
N GLU A 70 10.75 2.63 -7.47
CA GLU A 70 10.67 2.71 -8.94
C GLU A 70 10.35 1.35 -9.57
N ALA A 71 11.03 0.29 -9.11
CA ALA A 71 10.79 -1.05 -9.61
C ALA A 71 9.40 -1.59 -9.22
N VAL A 72 8.93 -1.30 -8.00
CA VAL A 72 7.56 -1.66 -7.55
C VAL A 72 6.51 -0.98 -8.43
N ALA A 73 6.66 0.32 -8.69
CA ALA A 73 5.73 1.07 -9.53
C ALA A 73 5.74 0.57 -10.99
N ARG A 74 6.92 0.26 -11.53
CA ARG A 74 7.06 -0.29 -12.89
C ARG A 74 6.33 -1.63 -13.05
N ASP A 75 6.43 -2.54 -12.08
CA ASP A 75 5.70 -3.81 -12.12
C ASP A 75 4.19 -3.58 -12.24
N ILE A 76 3.67 -2.57 -11.55
CA ILE A 76 2.24 -2.23 -11.62
C ILE A 76 1.90 -1.73 -13.02
N VAL A 77 2.68 -0.77 -13.57
CA VAL A 77 2.47 -0.25 -14.94
C VAL A 77 2.45 -1.38 -15.96
N GLU A 78 3.38 -2.34 -15.85
CA GLU A 78 3.48 -3.49 -16.75
C GLU A 78 2.29 -4.46 -16.62
N ALA A 79 1.70 -4.59 -15.43
CA ALA A 79 0.56 -5.48 -15.19
C ALA A 79 -0.78 -4.89 -15.64
N LEU A 80 -0.96 -3.56 -15.61
CA LEU A 80 -2.24 -2.90 -15.89
C LEU A 80 -2.91 -3.32 -17.20
N PRO A 81 -2.22 -3.41 -18.36
CA PRO A 81 -2.87 -3.76 -19.63
C PRO A 81 -3.59 -5.11 -19.59
N THR A 82 -3.14 -6.04 -18.74
CA THR A 82 -3.71 -7.39 -18.66
C THR A 82 -4.95 -7.48 -17.77
N VAL A 83 -5.18 -6.48 -16.90
CA VAL A 83 -6.24 -6.53 -15.88
C VAL A 83 -7.31 -5.45 -16.01
N THR A 84 -7.04 -4.39 -16.78
CA THR A 84 -7.96 -3.24 -16.89
C THR A 84 -9.02 -3.40 -17.98
N GLY A 85 -8.87 -4.37 -18.88
CA GLY A 85 -9.78 -4.52 -20.03
C GLY A 85 -9.81 -3.30 -20.95
N GLY A 86 -8.75 -2.47 -20.94
CA GLY A 86 -8.63 -1.24 -21.73
C GLY A 86 -9.20 0.02 -21.07
N ALA A 87 -9.93 -0.09 -19.95
CA ALA A 87 -10.36 1.08 -19.20
C ALA A 87 -9.18 1.70 -18.44
N PRO A 88 -9.05 3.04 -18.39
CA PRO A 88 -7.90 3.68 -17.78
C PRO A 88 -7.90 3.59 -16.25
N VAL A 89 -6.72 3.57 -15.65
CA VAL A 89 -6.54 3.87 -14.23
C VAL A 89 -6.63 5.39 -14.05
N ARG A 90 -7.56 5.85 -13.23
CA ARG A 90 -7.78 7.27 -12.96
C ARG A 90 -7.45 7.67 -11.53
N ALA A 91 -7.38 6.71 -10.62
CA ALA A 91 -7.02 7.00 -9.24
C ALA A 91 -6.09 5.91 -8.66
N VAL A 92 -5.28 6.33 -7.70
CA VAL A 92 -4.45 5.44 -6.87
C VAL A 92 -4.70 5.80 -5.41
N LEU A 93 -4.90 4.78 -4.57
CA LEU A 93 -4.93 4.90 -3.12
C LEU A 93 -3.82 4.01 -2.55
N GLY A 94 -2.88 4.62 -1.84
CA GLY A 94 -1.78 3.90 -1.21
C GLY A 94 -1.67 4.20 0.28
N HIS A 95 -1.49 3.16 1.09
CA HIS A 95 -1.28 3.26 2.53
C HIS A 95 0.19 3.02 2.87
N SER A 96 0.78 3.87 3.72
CA SER A 96 2.13 3.66 4.24
C SER A 96 3.16 3.49 3.10
N PHE A 97 3.88 2.37 3.04
CA PHE A 97 4.77 2.02 1.92
C PHE A 97 4.06 2.18 0.56
N GLY A 98 2.83 1.68 0.45
CA GLY A 98 2.01 1.84 -0.76
C GLY A 98 1.68 3.30 -1.10
N GLY A 99 1.75 4.22 -0.12
CA GLY A 99 1.58 5.65 -0.36
C GLY A 99 2.72 6.23 -1.21
N LYS A 100 3.98 5.97 -0.85
CA LYS A 100 5.13 6.37 -1.68
C LYS A 100 5.16 5.65 -3.02
N VAL A 101 4.82 4.34 -3.05
CA VAL A 101 4.65 3.63 -4.31
C VAL A 101 3.59 4.31 -5.19
N GLY A 102 2.49 4.78 -4.61
CA GLY A 102 1.44 5.49 -5.33
C GLY A 102 1.91 6.81 -5.96
N ILE A 103 2.76 7.57 -5.25
CA ILE A 103 3.35 8.80 -5.78
C ILE A 103 4.28 8.48 -6.97
N GLU A 104 5.15 7.49 -6.82
CA GLU A 104 6.04 7.06 -7.91
C GLU A 104 5.26 6.46 -9.08
N LEU A 105 4.19 5.71 -8.81
CA LEU A 105 3.30 5.16 -9.83
C LEU A 105 2.61 6.27 -10.64
N ALA A 106 2.17 7.34 -9.98
CA ALA A 106 1.58 8.50 -10.66
C ALA A 106 2.55 9.12 -11.67
N ARG A 107 3.83 9.24 -11.30
CA ARG A 107 4.90 9.73 -12.19
C ARG A 107 5.09 8.83 -13.41
N GLN A 108 5.11 7.51 -13.20
CA GLN A 108 5.32 6.54 -14.29
C GLN A 108 4.09 6.39 -15.20
N LEU A 109 2.88 6.41 -14.63
CA LEU A 109 1.64 6.34 -15.42
C LEU A 109 1.51 7.52 -16.39
N ALA A 110 1.89 8.71 -15.97
CA ALA A 110 1.85 9.90 -16.83
C ALA A 110 2.72 9.75 -18.10
N ALA A 111 3.80 8.99 -18.03
CA ALA A 111 4.67 8.68 -19.16
C ALA A 111 4.26 7.40 -19.92
N SER A 112 3.20 6.72 -19.49
CA SER A 112 2.70 5.48 -20.07
C SER A 112 1.47 5.71 -20.97
N PRO A 113 1.02 4.71 -21.74
CA PRO A 113 -0.22 4.79 -22.51
C PRO A 113 -1.49 5.01 -21.65
N ASN A 114 -1.43 4.75 -20.35
CA ASN A 114 -2.54 5.05 -19.43
C ASN A 114 -2.81 6.56 -19.32
N GLY A 115 -1.77 7.37 -19.45
CA GLY A 115 -1.81 8.79 -19.17
C GLY A 115 -1.83 9.12 -17.67
N PRO A 116 -1.87 10.41 -17.32
CA PRO A 116 -1.85 10.85 -15.93
C PRO A 116 -3.10 10.42 -15.15
N LEU A 117 -2.96 10.31 -13.83
CA LEU A 117 -4.08 10.12 -12.92
C LEU A 117 -4.92 11.40 -12.78
N ASP A 118 -6.19 11.23 -12.43
CA ASP A 118 -7.03 12.34 -11.97
C ASP A 118 -6.83 12.57 -10.46
N GLN A 119 -6.66 11.48 -9.68
CA GLN A 119 -6.61 11.51 -8.22
C GLN A 119 -5.51 10.62 -7.66
N LEU A 120 -4.74 11.14 -6.69
CA LEU A 120 -3.79 10.39 -5.89
C LEU A 120 -4.15 10.54 -4.40
N ILE A 121 -4.41 9.42 -3.72
CA ILE A 121 -4.79 9.37 -2.30
C ILE A 121 -3.67 8.67 -1.53
N VAL A 122 -2.98 9.41 -0.68
CA VAL A 122 -1.86 8.94 0.14
C VAL A 122 -2.32 8.86 1.59
N VAL A 123 -2.44 7.66 2.11
CA VAL A 123 -2.93 7.40 3.46
C VAL A 123 -1.77 7.09 4.38
N ASP A 124 -1.54 7.97 5.31
CA ASP A 124 -0.55 7.90 6.39
C ASP A 124 0.85 7.47 5.92
N SER A 125 1.37 8.22 4.96
CA SER A 125 2.68 8.01 4.34
C SER A 125 3.34 9.35 4.04
N THR A 126 4.59 9.55 4.50
CA THR A 126 5.36 10.75 4.18
C THR A 126 5.90 10.69 2.76
N PRO A 127 5.73 11.74 1.94
CA PRO A 127 6.39 11.85 0.64
C PRO A 127 7.91 12.07 0.74
N GLY A 128 8.38 12.64 1.85
CA GLY A 128 9.78 12.99 2.04
C GLY A 128 10.66 11.84 2.56
N PRO A 129 11.98 12.02 2.54
CA PRO A 129 12.91 11.05 3.09
C PRO A 129 12.83 11.02 4.63
N ARG A 130 13.14 9.87 5.20
CA ARG A 130 13.24 9.62 6.65
C ARG A 130 14.47 8.75 6.95
N PRO A 131 15.69 9.26 6.68
CA PRO A 131 16.92 8.47 6.86
C PRO A 131 17.17 8.08 8.32
N ASP A 132 16.57 8.78 9.27
CA ASP A 132 16.58 8.49 10.70
C ASP A 132 15.45 7.54 11.14
N HIS A 133 14.62 7.09 10.20
CA HIS A 133 13.48 6.17 10.42
C HIS A 133 12.43 6.66 11.43
N ARG A 134 12.32 7.97 11.68
CA ARG A 134 11.28 8.55 12.53
C ARG A 134 9.88 8.15 12.06
N GLY A 135 8.96 7.90 13.00
CA GLY A 135 7.62 7.43 12.72
C GLY A 135 7.53 5.98 12.23
N SER A 136 8.65 5.27 12.07
CA SER A 136 8.71 3.90 11.54
C SER A 136 9.51 2.91 12.39
N SER A 137 9.83 3.27 13.64
CA SER A 137 10.60 2.43 14.56
C SER A 137 9.98 1.05 14.78
N ASN A 138 8.65 0.99 14.90
CA ASN A 138 7.93 -0.27 15.11
C ASN A 138 8.04 -1.21 13.92
N VAL A 139 7.86 -0.72 12.68
CA VAL A 139 7.95 -1.58 11.49
C VAL A 139 9.36 -2.06 11.26
N ARG A 140 10.36 -1.23 11.52
CA ARG A 140 11.77 -1.63 11.45
C ARG A 140 12.09 -2.72 12.45
N HIS A 141 11.66 -2.56 13.71
CA HIS A 141 11.82 -3.59 14.73
C HIS A 141 11.17 -4.92 14.29
N ILE A 142 9.98 -4.88 13.72
CA ILE A 142 9.30 -6.07 13.20
C ILE A 142 10.12 -6.73 12.09
N VAL A 143 10.64 -5.97 11.13
CA VAL A 143 11.45 -6.54 10.03
C VAL A 143 12.74 -7.18 10.57
N GLU A 144 13.45 -6.53 11.51
CA GLU A 144 14.64 -7.11 12.15
C GLU A 144 14.30 -8.37 12.95
N LEU A 145 13.13 -8.42 13.58
CA LEU A 145 12.64 -9.62 14.24
C LEU A 145 12.36 -10.74 13.25
N LEU A 146 11.67 -10.43 12.14
CA LEU A 146 11.36 -11.39 11.09
C LEU A 146 12.60 -11.97 10.40
N MET A 147 13.72 -11.26 10.38
CA MET A 147 15.03 -11.79 9.93
C MET A 147 15.56 -12.94 10.79
N GLN A 148 15.04 -13.10 12.01
CA GLN A 148 15.46 -14.12 12.97
C GLN A 148 14.48 -15.30 13.03
N LEU A 149 13.48 -15.36 12.15
CA LEU A 149 12.48 -16.43 12.15
C LEU A 149 13.12 -17.81 11.99
N PRO A 150 12.64 -18.81 12.73
CA PRO A 150 12.85 -20.19 12.35
C PRO A 150 12.38 -20.46 10.92
N PRO A 151 13.00 -21.37 10.19
CA PRO A 151 12.60 -21.65 8.81
C PRO A 151 11.16 -22.19 8.71
N GLU A 152 10.69 -22.89 9.74
CA GLU A 152 9.37 -23.51 9.76
C GLU A 152 8.74 -23.49 11.16
N PHE A 153 7.43 -23.56 11.20
CA PHE A 153 6.60 -23.66 12.41
C PHE A 153 5.68 -24.88 12.34
N PRO A 154 5.27 -25.44 13.50
CA PRO A 154 4.23 -26.49 13.52
C PRO A 154 2.90 -26.03 12.93
N ASP A 155 2.50 -24.79 13.23
CA ASP A 155 1.25 -24.16 12.80
C ASP A 155 1.35 -22.64 12.90
N ARG A 156 0.29 -21.93 12.49
CA ARG A 156 0.20 -20.48 12.58
C ARG A 156 0.20 -19.96 14.03
N THR A 157 -0.33 -20.74 14.96
CA THR A 157 -0.39 -20.37 16.37
C THR A 157 1.02 -20.32 16.96
N ALA A 158 1.88 -21.28 16.61
CA ALA A 158 3.28 -21.29 17.01
C ALA A 158 4.06 -20.08 16.48
N PHE A 159 3.80 -19.66 15.22
CA PHE A 159 4.35 -18.41 14.70
C PHE A 159 3.87 -17.20 15.50
N THR A 160 2.55 -17.11 15.76
CA THR A 160 1.97 -16.00 16.51
C THR A 160 2.58 -15.90 17.91
N ALA A 161 2.67 -17.04 18.62
CA ALA A 161 3.30 -17.10 19.94
C ALA A 161 4.78 -16.67 19.89
N TRP A 162 5.53 -17.11 18.88
CA TRP A 162 6.95 -16.79 18.73
C TRP A 162 7.19 -15.27 18.59
N VAL A 163 6.35 -14.56 17.83
CA VAL A 163 6.47 -13.10 17.66
C VAL A 163 5.96 -12.34 18.89
N GLU A 164 4.85 -12.81 19.54
CA GLU A 164 4.32 -12.22 20.77
C GLU A 164 5.34 -12.30 21.93
N GLU A 165 6.02 -13.43 22.10
CA GLU A 165 7.09 -13.61 23.10
C GLU A 165 8.25 -12.61 22.94
N ARG A 166 8.39 -12.01 21.74
CA ARG A 166 9.42 -11.03 21.39
C ARG A 166 8.90 -9.59 21.36
N GLY A 167 7.74 -9.35 21.99
CA GLY A 167 7.20 -8.01 22.22
C GLY A 167 6.27 -7.49 21.13
N VAL A 168 5.93 -8.29 20.13
CA VAL A 168 4.93 -7.89 19.12
C VAL A 168 3.54 -8.10 19.74
N ASN A 169 2.70 -7.07 19.72
CA ASN A 169 1.34 -7.19 20.23
C ASN A 169 0.49 -8.14 19.38
N ARG A 170 -0.52 -8.75 20.01
CA ARG A 170 -1.36 -9.78 19.38
C ARG A 170 -2.03 -9.36 18.07
N PRO A 171 -2.62 -8.15 17.92
CA PRO A 171 -3.19 -7.71 16.64
C PRO A 171 -2.18 -7.73 15.49
N ILE A 172 -0.96 -7.23 15.72
CA ILE A 172 0.12 -7.24 14.73
C ILE A 172 0.57 -8.68 14.45
N ALA A 173 0.75 -9.52 15.49
CA ALA A 173 1.13 -10.92 15.33
C ALA A 173 0.12 -11.69 14.46
N MET A 174 -1.18 -11.49 14.69
CA MET A 174 -2.25 -12.08 13.89
C MET A 174 -2.24 -11.59 12.44
N TRP A 175 -1.99 -10.30 12.22
CA TRP A 175 -1.84 -9.73 10.89
C TRP A 175 -0.61 -10.29 10.16
N LEU A 176 0.54 -10.38 10.80
CA LEU A 176 1.74 -11.02 10.24
C LEU A 176 1.49 -12.49 9.88
N ALA A 177 0.73 -13.23 10.71
CA ALA A 177 0.38 -14.63 10.49
C ALA A 177 -0.44 -14.85 9.19
N MET A 178 -1.00 -13.82 8.60
CA MET A 178 -1.61 -13.89 7.26
C MET A 178 -0.59 -14.27 6.17
N ASN A 179 0.71 -14.05 6.41
CA ASN A 179 1.80 -14.43 5.51
C ASN A 179 2.36 -15.82 5.80
N VAL A 180 1.82 -16.54 6.80
CA VAL A 180 2.22 -17.91 7.12
C VAL A 180 1.42 -18.90 6.26
N ARG A 181 2.13 -19.76 5.52
CA ARG A 181 1.55 -20.72 4.57
C ARG A 181 2.01 -22.15 4.88
N PRO A 182 1.20 -23.14 4.53
CA PRO A 182 1.66 -24.54 4.59
C PRO A 182 2.86 -24.75 3.67
N VAL A 183 3.86 -25.50 4.14
CA VAL A 183 4.95 -25.99 3.30
C VAL A 183 4.45 -27.21 2.50
N PRO A 184 4.56 -27.20 1.16
CA PRO A 184 4.05 -28.30 0.32
C PRO A 184 4.55 -29.68 0.75
N ASN A 185 3.65 -30.67 0.79
CA ASN A 185 3.94 -32.07 1.15
C ASN A 185 4.46 -32.27 2.59
N THR A 186 4.23 -31.32 3.49
CA THR A 186 4.58 -31.44 4.91
C THR A 186 3.39 -31.04 5.79
N THR A 187 3.53 -31.20 7.12
CA THR A 187 2.59 -30.69 8.12
C THR A 187 3.08 -29.37 8.72
N ARG A 188 4.08 -28.75 8.11
CA ARG A 188 4.75 -27.55 8.61
C ARG A 188 4.25 -26.30 7.90
N PHE A 189 4.57 -25.14 8.49
CA PHE A 189 4.23 -23.82 7.99
C PHE A 189 5.48 -22.95 7.92
N GLU A 190 5.55 -22.08 6.94
CA GLU A 190 6.62 -21.09 6.77
C GLU A 190 6.07 -19.69 6.64
N PHE A 191 6.89 -18.70 7.01
CA PHE A 191 6.61 -17.30 6.71
C PHE A 191 7.09 -17.01 5.29
N ARG A 192 6.16 -16.70 4.40
CA ARG A 192 6.36 -16.73 2.96
C ARG A 192 7.16 -15.54 2.40
N LEU A 193 7.21 -14.43 3.11
CA LEU A 193 7.83 -13.22 2.57
C LEU A 193 9.36 -13.30 2.59
N ASP A 194 9.99 -12.85 1.50
CA ASP A 194 11.44 -12.66 1.42
C ASP A 194 11.85 -11.42 2.23
N VAL A 195 12.03 -11.61 3.54
CA VAL A 195 12.32 -10.53 4.49
C VAL A 195 13.60 -9.76 4.15
N PRO A 196 14.73 -10.41 3.74
CA PRO A 196 15.92 -9.71 3.29
C PRO A 196 15.67 -8.74 2.14
N SER A 197 14.93 -9.16 1.12
CA SER A 197 14.58 -8.32 -0.02
C SER A 197 13.59 -7.21 0.35
N ILE A 198 12.63 -7.49 1.24
CA ILE A 198 11.72 -6.48 1.80
C ILE A 198 12.48 -5.42 2.60
N ARG A 199 13.51 -5.82 3.37
CA ARG A 199 14.38 -4.87 4.08
C ARG A 199 15.08 -3.92 3.09
N THR A 200 15.65 -4.45 2.01
CA THR A 200 16.26 -3.63 0.94
C THR A 200 15.25 -2.64 0.34
N MET A 201 14.01 -3.07 0.15
CA MET A 201 12.92 -2.21 -0.35
C MET A 201 12.59 -1.10 0.65
N MET A 202 12.62 -1.39 1.95
CA MET A 202 12.44 -0.37 2.99
C MET A 202 13.59 0.63 3.06
N ASP A 203 14.83 0.18 2.86
CA ASP A 203 16.00 1.07 2.83
C ASP A 203 15.85 2.11 1.69
N ASP A 204 15.39 1.69 0.51
CA ASP A 204 15.06 2.60 -0.60
C ASP A 204 13.90 3.55 -0.21
N TYR A 205 12.83 3.04 0.39
CA TYR A 205 11.69 3.86 0.85
C TYR A 205 12.12 5.02 1.77
N PHE A 206 13.07 4.79 2.67
CA PHE A 206 13.48 5.79 3.64
C PHE A 206 14.35 6.92 3.05
N VAL A 207 15.02 6.69 1.93
CA VAL A 207 15.88 7.70 1.31
C VAL A 207 15.20 8.48 0.18
N GLN A 208 14.11 7.96 -0.39
CA GLN A 208 13.42 8.61 -1.50
C GLN A 208 12.70 9.89 -1.07
N ASP A 209 12.94 10.97 -1.83
CA ASP A 209 12.17 12.21 -1.76
C ASP A 209 11.24 12.31 -2.97
N LEU A 210 9.95 12.21 -2.72
CA LEU A 210 8.90 12.28 -3.73
C LEU A 210 8.07 13.57 -3.66
N TRP A 211 8.45 14.53 -2.80
CA TRP A 211 7.83 15.84 -2.78
C TRP A 211 7.85 16.53 -4.15
N PRO A 212 8.95 16.46 -4.95
CA PRO A 212 8.97 17.08 -6.27
C PRO A 212 7.86 16.61 -7.22
N VAL A 213 7.36 15.37 -7.07
CA VAL A 213 6.23 14.87 -7.85
C VAL A 213 4.92 15.52 -7.43
N LEU A 214 4.73 15.81 -6.14
CA LEU A 214 3.54 16.47 -5.62
C LEU A 214 3.57 17.98 -5.84
N GLU A 215 4.76 18.59 -5.87
CA GLU A 215 4.96 20.00 -6.20
C GLU A 215 4.72 20.30 -7.67
N ASN A 216 4.99 19.34 -8.54
CA ASN A 216 4.79 19.43 -9.98
C ASN A 216 4.00 18.21 -10.46
N PRO A 217 2.72 18.10 -10.08
CA PRO A 217 1.93 16.90 -10.36
C PRO A 217 1.74 16.70 -11.87
N PRO A 218 1.84 15.45 -12.35
CA PRO A 218 1.62 15.15 -13.76
C PRO A 218 0.18 15.49 -14.17
N GLY A 219 0.03 16.25 -15.23
CA GLY A 219 -1.29 16.68 -15.72
C GLY A 219 -2.01 17.58 -14.73
N HIS A 220 -3.28 17.27 -14.44
CA HIS A 220 -4.12 17.97 -13.48
C HIS A 220 -4.47 17.12 -12.26
N MET A 221 -3.57 16.19 -11.89
CA MET A 221 -3.77 15.28 -10.78
C MET A 221 -4.00 16.04 -9.46
N ALA A 222 -5.15 15.80 -8.84
CA ALA A 222 -5.36 16.22 -7.45
C ALA A 222 -4.73 15.22 -6.48
N THR A 223 -4.15 15.72 -5.40
CA THR A 223 -3.50 14.91 -4.35
C THR A 223 -4.24 15.05 -3.03
N HIS A 224 -4.44 13.94 -2.34
CA HIS A 224 -5.09 13.89 -1.03
C HIS A 224 -4.16 13.20 -0.03
N LEU A 225 -3.62 13.97 0.93
CA LEU A 225 -2.82 13.44 2.03
C LEU A 225 -3.75 13.22 3.23
N ILE A 226 -3.89 11.98 3.67
CA ILE A 226 -4.72 11.60 4.81
C ILE A 226 -3.81 11.11 5.93
N ALA A 227 -3.84 11.76 7.08
CA ALA A 227 -3.06 11.37 8.26
C ALA A 227 -3.96 10.76 9.34
N GLY A 228 -3.46 9.77 10.06
CA GLY A 228 -4.03 9.37 11.34
C GLY A 228 -3.68 10.40 12.41
N GLY A 229 -4.68 10.90 13.13
CA GLY A 229 -4.47 11.95 14.15
C GLY A 229 -3.63 11.51 15.35
N SER A 230 -3.48 10.20 15.55
CA SER A 230 -2.61 9.59 16.57
C SER A 230 -1.38 8.91 15.96
N SER A 231 -1.13 9.10 14.65
CA SER A 231 0.05 8.58 13.95
C SER A 231 1.22 9.57 13.99
N GLU A 232 2.43 9.05 13.99
CA GLU A 232 3.68 9.83 13.93
C GLU A 232 4.35 9.78 12.54
N VAL A 233 3.70 9.16 11.55
CA VAL A 233 4.29 8.94 10.20
C VAL A 233 4.32 10.24 9.40
N LEU A 234 3.19 10.97 9.36
CA LEU A 234 3.12 12.31 8.80
C LEU A 234 3.33 13.33 9.91
N GLU A 235 4.45 14.03 9.88
CA GLU A 235 4.77 15.07 10.85
C GLU A 235 4.03 16.38 10.52
N ALA A 236 3.95 17.26 11.51
CA ALA A 236 3.33 18.58 11.32
C ALA A 236 3.93 19.36 10.13
N ALA A 237 5.24 19.24 9.91
CA ALA A 237 5.93 19.85 8.77
C ALA A 237 5.48 19.28 7.43
N ASP A 238 5.22 17.96 7.34
CA ASP A 238 4.71 17.33 6.12
C ASP A 238 3.28 17.81 5.82
N LEU A 239 2.43 17.87 6.85
CA LEU A 239 1.06 18.33 6.72
C LEU A 239 1.00 19.79 6.29
N GLU A 240 1.84 20.65 6.88
CA GLU A 240 1.93 22.06 6.51
C GLU A 240 2.42 22.20 5.06
N ARG A 241 3.49 21.50 4.68
CA ARG A 241 3.98 21.51 3.29
C ARG A 241 2.87 21.07 2.33
N GLY A 242 2.16 19.99 2.64
CA GLY A 242 1.04 19.53 1.81
C GLY A 242 -0.04 20.60 1.62
N ARG A 243 -0.40 21.36 2.67
CA ARG A 243 -1.40 22.43 2.61
C ARG A 243 -0.97 23.61 1.73
N THR A 244 0.32 23.81 1.52
CA THR A 244 0.83 24.89 0.64
C THR A 244 0.81 24.52 -0.84
N LEU A 245 0.64 23.23 -1.19
CA LEU A 245 0.67 22.78 -2.57
C LEU A 245 -0.69 22.97 -3.26
N ALA A 246 -0.67 23.57 -4.43
CA ALA A 246 -1.86 23.71 -5.25
C ALA A 246 -2.40 22.33 -5.68
N GLY A 247 -3.72 22.13 -5.60
CA GLY A 247 -4.34 20.84 -5.96
C GLY A 247 -4.15 19.75 -4.91
N THR A 248 -3.61 20.09 -3.72
CA THR A 248 -3.45 19.13 -2.62
C THR A 248 -4.41 19.45 -1.48
N THR A 249 -5.11 18.43 -0.99
CA THR A 249 -5.87 18.49 0.26
C THR A 249 -5.14 17.72 1.37
N VAL A 250 -5.32 18.13 2.61
CA VAL A 250 -4.73 17.48 3.77
C VAL A 250 -5.81 17.26 4.81
N ASP A 251 -6.15 16.00 5.05
CA ASP A 251 -7.14 15.57 6.02
C ASP A 251 -6.48 14.82 7.18
N VAL A 252 -6.92 15.10 8.39
CA VAL A 252 -6.48 14.39 9.60
C VAL A 252 -7.67 13.68 10.19
N VAL A 253 -7.59 12.34 10.29
CA VAL A 253 -8.63 11.50 10.86
C VAL A 253 -8.42 11.41 12.37
N PRO A 254 -9.26 12.06 13.19
CA PRO A 254 -9.09 12.07 14.64
C PRO A 254 -9.07 10.67 15.24
N ASN A 255 -8.21 10.45 16.23
CA ASN A 255 -8.09 9.19 16.98
C ASN A 255 -7.67 7.95 16.17
N ALA A 256 -7.48 8.05 14.85
CA ALA A 256 -6.90 6.98 14.06
C ALA A 256 -5.38 6.96 14.23
N GLY A 257 -4.80 5.78 14.38
CA GLY A 257 -3.36 5.54 14.31
C GLY A 257 -2.88 5.37 12.87
N HIS A 258 -1.72 4.69 12.71
CA HIS A 258 -1.13 4.40 11.40
C HIS A 258 -2.07 3.61 10.47
N TRP A 259 -2.90 2.76 10.99
CA TRP A 259 -3.83 1.95 10.19
C TRP A 259 -5.21 2.59 10.07
N VAL A 260 -5.27 3.78 9.45
CA VAL A 260 -6.49 4.59 9.28
C VAL A 260 -7.65 3.76 8.71
N HIS A 261 -7.38 2.85 7.78
CA HIS A 261 -8.37 1.95 7.16
C HIS A 261 -8.91 0.86 8.11
N VAL A 262 -8.25 0.65 9.25
CA VAL A 262 -8.70 -0.28 10.32
C VAL A 262 -9.37 0.49 11.45
N ASP A 263 -8.77 1.62 11.85
CA ASP A 263 -9.20 2.40 13.01
C ASP A 263 -10.44 3.25 12.70
N ALA A 264 -10.56 3.76 11.47
CA ALA A 264 -11.65 4.63 11.03
C ALA A 264 -12.09 4.34 9.57
N PRO A 265 -12.53 3.10 9.27
CA PRO A 265 -12.82 2.67 7.90
C PRO A 265 -13.94 3.47 7.23
N ASP A 266 -14.96 3.89 7.99
CA ASP A 266 -16.10 4.65 7.47
C ASP A 266 -15.69 6.07 7.12
N THR A 267 -14.93 6.75 8.00
CA THR A 267 -14.40 8.10 7.72
C THR A 267 -13.49 8.09 6.50
N LEU A 268 -12.58 7.12 6.41
CA LEU A 268 -11.72 6.98 5.23
C LEU A 268 -12.55 6.78 3.96
N ARG A 269 -13.60 5.95 4.02
CA ARG A 269 -14.48 5.71 2.87
C ARG A 269 -15.22 6.96 2.43
N GLU A 270 -15.74 7.75 3.37
CA GLU A 270 -16.41 9.01 3.09
C GLU A 270 -15.47 10.00 2.39
N LEU A 271 -14.24 10.16 2.87
CA LEU A 271 -13.23 10.98 2.23
C LEU A 271 -12.95 10.52 0.80
N VAL A 272 -12.68 9.22 0.61
CA VAL A 272 -12.37 8.66 -0.72
C VAL A 272 -13.55 8.83 -1.68
N LEU A 273 -14.78 8.59 -1.23
CA LEU A 273 -15.98 8.80 -2.06
C LEU A 273 -16.16 10.27 -2.42
N GLY A 274 -15.84 11.19 -1.50
CA GLY A 274 -15.87 12.63 -1.75
C GLY A 274 -14.87 13.06 -2.82
N TYR A 275 -13.61 12.59 -2.74
CA TYR A 275 -12.57 12.91 -3.74
C TYR A 275 -12.87 12.37 -5.13
N LEU A 276 -13.55 11.23 -5.23
CA LEU A 276 -13.87 10.56 -6.49
C LEU A 276 -15.29 10.86 -6.98
N GLY A 277 -15.99 11.80 -6.34
CA GLY A 277 -17.39 12.12 -6.60
C GLY A 277 -17.61 13.31 -7.54
N GLY A 278 -16.54 14.03 -7.91
CA GLY A 278 -16.58 15.19 -8.81
C GLY A 278 -16.68 14.80 -10.29
#